data_aac606ab37b65a469316b05a98c41dfa
#
_entry.id   aac606ab37b65a469316b05a98c41dfa
#
_cell.length_a   1.000
_cell.length_b   1.000
_cell.length_c   1.000
_cell.angle_alpha   90.00
_cell.angle_beta   90.00
_cell.angle_gamma   90.00
#
_symmetry.space_group_name_H-M   'P 1'
#
loop_
_entity.id
_entity.type
_entity.pdbx_description
1 polymer ?
#
loop_
_entity_poly.entity_id
_entity_poly.type
_entity_poly.pdbx_seq_one_letter_code
_entity_poly.pdbx_strand_id
1 'polypeptide(L)'
;DAQESRGLGDVYKRQAGALKGLQLVAVAVVAQALWGMARSLCRGALQIVIAVLAAALVLRWPGLGGQLLVMLLAALLGRWLIRPVFQVQVQSPPSGSSRRLGACCLGLALLLLVLLPGLVLLWPGRLLSLFDGFYRVGALVFGGGHVVLPLLQAQVVEPGWVSSPLFLAGYASAQAMPGPLFSVAAFLGAAIDGWSGAVVCLLAIFLPGLL
;
A
#
# COMPACT_ATOMS: atom_id res chain seq x y z
N ASP A 1 37.02 -2.34 28.87
CA ASP A 1 35.66 -2.82 29.20
C ASP A 1 34.64 -1.70 29.49
N ALA A 2 34.93 -0.72 30.40
CA ALA A 2 33.99 0.34 30.74
C ALA A 2 33.89 1.45 29.66
N GLN A 3 34.92 1.64 28.85
CA GLN A 3 34.94 2.62 27.77
C GLN A 3 34.27 2.09 26.51
N GLU A 4 34.35 0.81 26.26
CA GLU A 4 33.70 0.10 25.17
C GLU A 4 32.16 0.01 25.38
N SER A 5 31.74 -0.22 26.60
CA SER A 5 30.31 -0.22 26.97
C SER A 5 29.65 1.17 26.86
N ARG A 6 30.41 2.25 27.12
CA ARG A 6 29.92 3.63 26.90
C ARG A 6 29.81 3.98 25.42
N GLY A 7 30.74 3.55 24.57
CA GLY A 7 30.68 3.76 23.14
C GLY A 7 29.49 3.07 22.46
N LEU A 8 29.23 1.82 22.84
CA LEU A 8 28.07 1.10 22.37
C LEU A 8 26.72 1.77 22.81
N GLY A 9 26.64 2.23 24.06
CA GLY A 9 25.47 2.95 24.57
C GLY A 9 25.21 4.25 23.83
N ASP A 10 26.23 4.98 23.40
CA ASP A 10 26.08 6.22 22.64
C ASP A 10 25.65 5.97 21.18
N VAL A 11 26.13 4.88 20.56
CA VAL A 11 25.69 4.46 19.23
C VAL A 11 24.21 4.07 19.24
N TYR A 12 23.76 3.29 20.24
CA TYR A 12 22.34 2.94 20.39
C TYR A 12 21.45 4.16 20.63
N LYS A 13 21.89 5.14 21.42
CA LYS A 13 21.14 6.39 21.64
C LYS A 13 21.04 7.22 20.38
N ARG A 14 22.09 7.32 19.58
CA ARG A 14 22.06 8.03 18.29
C ARG A 14 21.17 7.33 17.28
N GLN A 15 21.19 6.00 17.21
CA GLN A 15 20.29 5.23 16.35
C GLN A 15 18.83 5.40 16.78
N ALA A 16 18.54 5.35 18.08
CA ALA A 16 17.19 5.60 18.59
C ALA A 16 16.71 7.04 18.32
N GLY A 17 17.62 8.02 18.39
CA GLY A 17 17.33 9.41 18.02
C GLY A 17 17.02 9.57 16.53
N ALA A 18 17.81 8.93 15.67
CA ALA A 18 17.59 8.94 14.23
C ALA A 18 16.25 8.28 13.84
N LEU A 19 15.92 7.15 14.45
CA LEU A 19 14.64 6.45 14.23
C LEU A 19 13.45 7.31 14.67
N LYS A 20 13.51 7.98 15.82
CA LYS A 20 12.49 8.93 16.25
C LYS A 20 12.37 10.12 15.30
N GLY A 21 13.46 10.66 14.81
CA GLY A 21 13.46 11.70 13.80
C GLY A 21 12.77 11.28 12.51
N LEU A 22 13.06 10.08 12.02
CA LEU A 22 12.42 9.50 10.83
C LEU A 22 10.91 9.28 11.04
N GLN A 23 10.49 8.83 12.22
CA GLN A 23 9.06 8.69 12.56
C GLN A 23 8.34 10.04 12.56
N LEU A 24 8.96 11.11 13.08
CA LEU A 24 8.39 12.46 13.05
C LEU A 24 8.25 12.98 11.61
N VAL A 25 9.24 12.76 10.77
CA VAL A 25 9.18 13.11 9.33
C VAL A 25 8.04 12.34 8.64
N ALA A 26 7.91 11.05 8.90
CA ALA A 26 6.82 10.24 8.34
C ALA A 26 5.44 10.78 8.75
N VAL A 27 5.25 11.12 10.03
CA VAL A 27 4.00 11.75 10.52
C VAL A 27 3.73 13.08 9.83
N ALA A 28 4.75 13.93 9.67
CA ALA A 28 4.61 15.22 9.00
C ALA A 28 4.21 15.07 7.52
N VAL A 29 4.83 14.13 6.80
CA VAL A 29 4.50 13.84 5.39
C VAL A 29 3.07 13.33 5.25
N VAL A 30 2.65 12.40 6.12
CA VAL A 30 1.27 11.89 6.11
C VAL A 30 0.27 13.00 6.46
N ALA A 31 0.57 13.83 7.45
CA ALA A 31 -0.29 14.95 7.82
C ALA A 31 -0.42 15.96 6.67
N GLN A 32 0.67 16.25 5.96
CA GLN A 32 0.67 17.15 4.79
C GLN A 32 -0.15 16.55 3.64
N ALA A 33 -0.03 15.25 3.37
CA ALA A 33 -0.82 14.56 2.36
C ALA A 33 -2.31 14.58 2.69
N LEU A 34 -2.68 14.26 3.94
CA LEU A 34 -4.06 14.33 4.43
C LEU A 34 -4.64 15.74 4.32
N TRP A 35 -3.86 16.76 4.70
CA TRP A 35 -4.27 18.15 4.58
C TRP A 35 -4.50 18.57 3.13
N GLY A 36 -3.61 18.16 2.21
CA GLY A 36 -3.76 18.39 0.78
C GLY A 36 -5.02 17.75 0.21
N MET A 37 -5.27 16.48 0.55
CA MET A 37 -6.47 15.75 0.14
C MET A 37 -7.75 16.38 0.75
N ALA A 38 -7.73 16.72 2.03
CA ALA A 38 -8.87 17.35 2.69
C ALA A 38 -9.24 18.68 2.02
N ARG A 39 -8.26 19.51 1.71
CA ARG A 39 -8.51 20.79 1.02
C ARG A 39 -9.03 20.63 -0.41
N SER A 40 -8.60 19.61 -1.11
CA SER A 40 -9.02 19.37 -2.50
C SER A 40 -10.39 18.69 -2.59
N LEU A 41 -10.67 17.73 -1.71
CA LEU A 41 -11.86 16.86 -1.78
C LEU A 41 -12.99 17.32 -0.85
N CYS A 42 -12.68 17.82 0.35
CA CYS A 42 -13.66 18.23 1.36
C CYS A 42 -13.96 19.73 1.29
N ARG A 43 -14.59 20.19 0.21
CA ARG A 43 -14.92 21.62 0.03
C ARG A 43 -16.26 22.05 0.62
N GLY A 44 -17.10 21.10 1.03
CA GLY A 44 -18.41 21.35 1.63
C GLY A 44 -18.59 20.64 2.96
N ALA A 45 -19.47 21.17 3.83
CA ALA A 45 -19.75 20.57 5.14
C ALA A 45 -20.20 19.11 5.04
N LEU A 46 -21.01 18.78 4.04
CA LEU A 46 -21.48 17.40 3.80
C LEU A 46 -20.33 16.44 3.50
N GLN A 47 -19.35 16.87 2.70
CA GLN A 47 -18.18 16.06 2.35
C GLN A 47 -17.30 15.81 3.58
N ILE A 48 -17.17 16.82 4.44
CA ILE A 48 -16.44 16.69 5.71
C ILE A 48 -17.16 15.69 6.62
N VAL A 49 -18.48 15.77 6.75
CA VAL A 49 -19.27 14.84 7.56
C VAL A 49 -19.13 13.40 7.04
N ILE A 50 -19.25 13.19 5.73
CA ILE A 50 -19.06 11.85 5.13
C ILE A 50 -17.65 11.32 5.41
N ALA A 51 -16.62 12.16 5.26
CA ALA A 51 -15.23 11.76 5.51
C ALA A 51 -14.99 11.39 6.99
N VAL A 52 -15.52 12.18 7.92
CA VAL A 52 -15.40 11.93 9.37
C VAL A 52 -16.15 10.64 9.75
N LEU A 53 -17.38 10.44 9.24
CA LEU A 53 -18.16 9.22 9.50
C LEU A 53 -17.47 8.00 8.89
N ALA A 54 -16.93 8.10 7.68
CA ALA A 54 -16.19 7.03 7.04
C ALA A 54 -14.94 6.67 7.86
N ALA A 55 -14.18 7.66 8.33
CA ALA A 55 -13.02 7.44 9.18
C ALA A 55 -13.40 6.76 10.51
N ALA A 56 -14.48 7.21 11.18
CA ALA A 56 -14.96 6.61 12.40
C ALA A 56 -15.41 5.15 12.21
N LEU A 57 -16.09 4.85 11.10
CA LEU A 57 -16.51 3.49 10.77
C LEU A 57 -15.33 2.56 10.48
N VAL A 58 -14.32 3.02 9.73
CA VAL A 58 -13.11 2.24 9.48
C VAL A 58 -12.35 1.94 10.79
N LEU A 59 -12.28 2.90 11.70
CA LEU A 59 -11.67 2.69 13.02
C LEU A 59 -12.48 1.69 13.89
N ARG A 60 -13.80 1.63 13.72
CA ARG A 60 -14.68 0.73 14.49
C ARG A 60 -14.66 -0.69 13.94
N TRP A 61 -14.47 -0.87 12.63
CA TRP A 61 -14.38 -2.16 11.96
C TRP A 61 -13.08 -2.26 11.15
N PRO A 62 -11.95 -2.48 11.83
CA PRO A 62 -10.68 -2.67 11.17
C PRO A 62 -10.68 -4.01 10.41
N GLY A 63 -10.53 -3.95 9.09
CA GLY A 63 -10.47 -5.13 8.23
C GLY A 63 -10.86 -4.80 6.80
N LEU A 64 -10.43 -5.66 5.85
CA LEU A 64 -10.69 -5.48 4.41
C LEU A 64 -12.18 -5.33 4.10
N GLY A 65 -13.03 -6.17 4.69
CA GLY A 65 -14.48 -6.12 4.47
C GLY A 65 -15.10 -4.82 4.97
N GLY A 66 -14.69 -4.34 6.15
CA GLY A 66 -15.15 -3.06 6.71
C GLY A 66 -14.72 -1.88 5.85
N GLN A 67 -13.48 -1.86 5.39
CA GLN A 67 -12.96 -0.82 4.50
C GLN A 67 -13.69 -0.75 3.16
N LEU A 68 -13.87 -1.90 2.50
CA LEU A 68 -14.59 -1.96 1.23
C LEU A 68 -16.05 -1.53 1.38
N LEU A 69 -16.72 -1.97 2.46
CA LEU A 69 -18.08 -1.56 2.77
C LEU A 69 -18.19 -0.05 2.97
N VAL A 70 -17.28 0.54 3.76
CA VAL A 70 -17.28 1.98 4.02
C VAL A 70 -17.00 2.77 2.75
N MET A 71 -16.07 2.33 1.90
CA MET A 71 -15.79 2.95 0.60
C MET A 71 -17.02 2.90 -0.31
N LEU A 72 -17.69 1.76 -0.38
CA LEU A 72 -18.91 1.59 -1.19
C LEU A 72 -20.04 2.51 -0.68
N LEU A 73 -20.28 2.51 0.63
CA LEU A 73 -21.28 3.38 1.26
C LEU A 73 -20.98 4.86 1.04
N ALA A 74 -19.72 5.27 1.23
CA ALA A 74 -19.31 6.66 0.99
C ALA A 74 -19.45 7.05 -0.49
N ALA A 75 -19.16 6.16 -1.42
CA ALA A 75 -19.35 6.39 -2.85
C ALA A 75 -20.83 6.52 -3.22
N LEU A 76 -21.67 5.64 -2.69
CA LEU A 76 -23.14 5.69 -2.91
C LEU A 76 -23.75 6.95 -2.32
N LEU A 77 -23.44 7.28 -1.05
CA LEU A 77 -23.89 8.50 -0.39
C LEU A 77 -23.39 9.74 -1.14
N GLY A 78 -22.13 9.76 -1.55
CA GLY A 78 -21.55 10.84 -2.33
C GLY A 78 -22.30 11.07 -3.64
N ARG A 79 -22.63 9.98 -4.37
CA ARG A 79 -23.39 10.05 -5.62
C ARG A 79 -24.83 10.58 -5.43
N TRP A 80 -25.46 10.28 -4.30
CA TRP A 80 -26.86 10.65 -4.04
C TRP A 80 -27.01 12.03 -3.40
N LEU A 81 -26.11 12.39 -2.49
CA LEU A 81 -26.19 13.62 -1.70
C LEU A 81 -25.38 14.78 -2.29
N ILE A 82 -24.27 14.47 -2.97
CA ILE A 82 -23.40 15.50 -3.54
C ILE A 82 -23.85 15.74 -4.98
N ARG A 83 -24.70 16.76 -5.18
CA ARG A 83 -24.94 17.27 -6.53
C ARG A 83 -23.62 17.84 -7.06
N PRO A 84 -23.25 17.56 -8.30
CA PRO A 84 -22.04 18.14 -8.89
C PRO A 84 -22.21 19.67 -9.03
N VAL A 85 -21.88 20.41 -7.99
CA VAL A 85 -21.88 21.88 -7.99
C VAL A 85 -20.62 22.41 -8.69
N PHE A 86 -19.68 21.55 -8.96
CA PHE A 86 -18.48 21.88 -9.71
C PHE A 86 -18.59 21.34 -11.14
N GLN A 87 -18.81 22.24 -12.07
CA GLN A 87 -18.04 22.16 -13.30
C GLN A 87 -16.57 22.29 -12.89
N VAL A 88 -15.95 21.17 -12.51
CA VAL A 88 -14.52 21.05 -12.69
C VAL A 88 -14.37 21.43 -14.15
N GLN A 89 -13.73 22.57 -14.42
CA GLN A 89 -13.14 22.82 -15.71
C GLN A 89 -12.07 21.72 -15.84
N VAL A 90 -12.55 20.53 -16.14
CA VAL A 90 -11.73 19.48 -16.68
C VAL A 90 -11.23 20.15 -17.96
N GLN A 91 -10.01 20.67 -17.92
CA GLN A 91 -9.27 20.85 -19.16
C GLN A 91 -9.48 19.53 -19.86
N SER A 92 -10.30 19.60 -20.90
CA SER A 92 -10.77 18.41 -21.61
C SER A 92 -9.54 17.54 -21.84
N PRO A 93 -9.48 16.31 -21.28
CA PRO A 93 -8.34 15.46 -21.58
C PRO A 93 -8.29 15.38 -23.10
N PRO A 94 -7.11 15.47 -23.73
CA PRO A 94 -7.00 15.46 -25.18
C PRO A 94 -7.81 14.28 -25.68
N SER A 95 -8.82 14.62 -26.45
CA SER A 95 -9.74 13.80 -27.24
C SER A 95 -9.54 12.29 -27.21
N GLY A 96 -10.55 11.56 -26.73
CA GLY A 96 -10.86 10.14 -27.12
C GLY A 96 -9.86 9.06 -26.73
N SER A 97 -8.59 9.30 -26.79
CA SER A 97 -7.50 8.36 -26.51
C SER A 97 -7.35 8.03 -25.01
N SER A 98 -7.55 8.99 -24.14
CA SER A 98 -7.39 8.85 -22.68
C SER A 98 -8.39 7.86 -22.06
N ARG A 99 -9.65 7.86 -22.50
CA ARG A 99 -10.68 6.97 -21.95
C ARG A 99 -10.47 5.51 -22.37
N ARG A 100 -10.03 5.29 -23.60
CA ARG A 100 -9.70 3.94 -24.11
C ARG A 100 -8.45 3.41 -23.42
N LEU A 101 -7.44 4.23 -23.24
CA LEU A 101 -6.21 3.85 -22.53
C LEU A 101 -6.52 3.46 -21.09
N GLY A 102 -7.28 4.26 -20.35
CA GLY A 102 -7.68 3.93 -18.98
C GLY A 102 -8.51 2.64 -18.90
N ALA A 103 -9.43 2.40 -19.83
CA ALA A 103 -10.18 1.16 -19.90
C ALA A 103 -9.29 -0.05 -20.22
N CYS A 104 -8.30 0.11 -21.11
CA CYS A 104 -7.33 -0.94 -21.40
C CYS A 104 -6.43 -1.25 -20.18
N CYS A 105 -5.94 -0.22 -19.48
CA CYS A 105 -5.12 -0.41 -18.28
C CYS A 105 -5.91 -1.12 -17.18
N LEU A 106 -7.15 -0.68 -16.91
CA LEU A 106 -8.02 -1.35 -15.94
C LEU A 106 -8.35 -2.78 -16.36
N GLY A 107 -8.64 -3.00 -17.64
CA GLY A 107 -8.88 -4.34 -18.20
C GLY A 107 -7.66 -5.23 -18.03
N LEU A 108 -6.46 -4.71 -18.29
CA LEU A 108 -5.20 -5.44 -18.09
C LEU A 108 -4.97 -5.77 -16.62
N ALA A 109 -5.21 -4.82 -15.71
CA ALA A 109 -5.05 -5.05 -14.29
C ALA A 109 -5.99 -6.17 -13.77
N LEU A 110 -7.25 -6.15 -14.18
CA LEU A 110 -8.22 -7.17 -13.82
C LEU A 110 -7.90 -8.52 -14.49
N LEU A 111 -7.46 -8.50 -15.75
CA LEU A 111 -7.03 -9.70 -16.46
C LEU A 111 -5.85 -10.36 -15.76
N LEU A 112 -4.83 -9.61 -15.37
CA LEU A 112 -3.68 -10.12 -14.63
C LEU A 112 -4.10 -10.72 -13.29
N LEU A 113 -5.02 -10.08 -12.56
CA LEU A 113 -5.51 -10.58 -11.27
C LEU A 113 -6.18 -11.96 -11.38
N VAL A 114 -6.83 -12.24 -12.52
CA VAL A 114 -7.52 -13.52 -12.78
C VAL A 114 -6.61 -14.53 -13.47
N LEU A 115 -5.76 -14.07 -14.39
CA LEU A 115 -4.95 -14.97 -15.24
C LEU A 115 -3.71 -15.49 -14.51
N LEU A 116 -3.05 -14.66 -13.69
CA LEU A 116 -1.82 -15.03 -12.99
C LEU A 116 -1.96 -16.31 -12.16
N PRO A 117 -3.02 -16.48 -11.33
CA PRO A 117 -3.22 -17.73 -10.60
C PRO A 117 -3.33 -18.95 -11.50
N GLY A 118 -4.02 -18.81 -12.64
CA GLY A 118 -4.13 -19.87 -13.63
C GLY A 118 -2.78 -20.23 -14.26
N LEU A 119 -1.95 -19.23 -14.53
CA LEU A 119 -0.60 -19.43 -15.05
C LEU A 119 0.32 -20.13 -14.05
N VAL A 120 0.22 -19.78 -12.77
CA VAL A 120 0.99 -20.44 -11.69
C VAL A 120 0.63 -21.92 -11.59
N LEU A 121 -0.66 -22.28 -11.79
CA LEU A 121 -1.11 -23.67 -11.78
C LEU A 121 -0.59 -24.45 -12.99
N LEU A 122 -0.50 -23.84 -14.17
CA LEU A 122 -0.04 -24.48 -15.41
C LEU A 122 1.50 -24.54 -15.48
N TRP A 123 2.17 -23.52 -15.00
CA TRP A 123 3.63 -23.39 -14.99
C TRP A 123 4.12 -23.02 -13.59
N PRO A 124 4.30 -24.00 -12.68
CA PRO A 124 4.77 -23.74 -11.34
C PRO A 124 6.23 -23.28 -11.37
N GLY A 125 6.43 -21.97 -11.36
CA GLY A 125 7.74 -21.32 -11.30
C GLY A 125 7.83 -20.40 -10.08
N ARG A 126 8.98 -20.43 -9.38
CA ARG A 126 9.18 -19.64 -8.15
C ARG A 126 8.94 -18.13 -8.37
N LEU A 127 9.55 -17.58 -9.41
CA LEU A 127 9.39 -16.17 -9.76
C LEU A 127 7.96 -15.81 -10.16
N LEU A 128 7.27 -16.70 -10.88
CA LEU A 128 5.89 -16.49 -11.30
C LEU A 128 4.95 -16.52 -10.08
N SER A 129 5.17 -17.43 -9.14
CA SER A 129 4.40 -17.50 -7.89
C SER A 129 4.64 -16.26 -7.01
N LEU A 130 5.87 -15.75 -6.94
CA LEU A 130 6.19 -14.49 -6.28
C LEU A 130 5.48 -13.33 -6.95
N PHE A 131 5.53 -13.24 -8.28
CA PHE A 131 4.86 -12.19 -9.03
C PHE A 131 3.35 -12.19 -8.78
N ASP A 132 2.69 -13.35 -8.87
CA ASP A 132 1.25 -13.47 -8.59
C ASP A 132 0.89 -13.03 -7.17
N GLY A 133 1.60 -13.55 -6.17
CA GLY A 133 1.34 -13.23 -4.77
C GLY A 133 1.48 -11.75 -4.46
N PHE A 134 2.59 -11.13 -4.88
CA PHE A 134 2.82 -9.70 -4.63
C PHE A 134 1.93 -8.79 -5.49
N TYR A 135 1.59 -9.20 -6.71
CA TYR A 135 0.62 -8.49 -7.53
C TYR A 135 -0.75 -8.44 -6.87
N ARG A 136 -1.22 -9.56 -6.34
CA ARG A 136 -2.50 -9.62 -5.59
C ARG A 136 -2.47 -8.75 -4.35
N VAL A 137 -1.38 -8.79 -3.58
CA VAL A 137 -1.24 -7.89 -2.44
C VAL A 137 -1.35 -6.43 -2.89
N GLY A 138 -0.62 -6.02 -3.94
CA GLY A 138 -0.69 -4.67 -4.47
C GLY A 138 -2.08 -4.28 -4.99
N ALA A 139 -2.80 -5.21 -5.64
CA ALA A 139 -4.12 -4.95 -6.21
C ALA A 139 -5.24 -4.93 -5.15
N LEU A 140 -5.12 -5.70 -4.05
CA LEU A 140 -6.18 -5.89 -3.07
C LEU A 140 -5.97 -5.09 -1.78
N VAL A 141 -4.83 -4.40 -1.65
CA VAL A 141 -4.59 -3.54 -0.50
C VAL A 141 -5.31 -2.21 -0.67
N PHE A 142 -6.44 -2.10 0.00
CA PHE A 142 -7.15 -0.84 0.19
C PHE A 142 -6.97 -0.40 1.64
N GLY A 143 -5.89 0.33 1.95
CA GLY A 143 -5.65 0.82 3.30
C GLY A 143 -4.19 0.90 3.71
N GLY A 144 -3.94 1.15 4.99
CA GLY A 144 -2.60 1.31 5.55
C GLY A 144 -1.89 0.00 5.88
N GLY A 145 -0.72 0.12 6.51
CA GLY A 145 0.17 -1.00 6.84
C GLY A 145 -0.45 -2.18 7.60
N HIS A 146 -1.52 -1.93 8.36
CA HIS A 146 -2.24 -2.98 9.07
C HIS A 146 -2.92 -4.01 8.17
N VAL A 147 -3.25 -3.64 6.93
CA VAL A 147 -3.86 -4.55 5.94
C VAL A 147 -2.78 -5.24 5.11
N VAL A 148 -1.69 -4.54 4.82
CA VAL A 148 -0.55 -5.07 4.05
C VAL A 148 0.13 -6.21 4.79
N LEU A 149 0.32 -6.06 6.11
CA LEU A 149 1.04 -7.03 6.94
C LEU A 149 0.44 -8.45 6.86
N PRO A 150 -0.85 -8.67 7.19
CA PRO A 150 -1.43 -10.01 7.14
C PRO A 150 -1.47 -10.58 5.72
N LEU A 151 -1.68 -9.75 4.69
CA LEU A 151 -1.67 -10.23 3.30
C LEU A 151 -0.28 -10.70 2.86
N LEU A 152 0.77 -9.93 3.19
CA LEU A 152 2.15 -10.35 2.90
C LEU A 152 2.53 -11.59 3.72
N GLN A 153 2.12 -11.65 4.98
CA GLN A 153 2.38 -12.80 5.84
C GLN A 153 1.78 -14.09 5.25
N ALA A 154 0.52 -14.03 4.81
CA ALA A 154 -0.14 -15.15 4.13
C ALA A 154 0.59 -15.56 2.84
N GLN A 155 1.22 -14.62 2.13
CA GLN A 155 1.90 -14.91 0.88
C GLN A 155 3.31 -15.49 1.04
N VAL A 156 4.03 -15.16 2.11
CA VAL A 156 5.45 -15.55 2.22
C VAL A 156 5.78 -16.35 3.47
N VAL A 157 5.03 -16.21 4.57
CA VAL A 157 5.29 -16.93 5.82
C VAL A 157 4.51 -18.24 5.86
N GLU A 158 3.22 -18.24 5.50
CA GLU A 158 2.39 -19.44 5.50
C GLU A 158 2.91 -20.52 4.53
N PRO A 159 3.38 -20.18 3.30
CA PRO A 159 4.02 -21.16 2.43
C PRO A 159 5.44 -21.55 2.87
N GLY A 160 5.99 -20.93 3.92
CA GLY A 160 7.32 -21.22 4.45
C GLY A 160 8.48 -20.64 3.64
N TRP A 161 8.25 -19.67 2.78
CA TRP A 161 9.32 -19.02 1.99
C TRP A 161 10.21 -18.13 2.83
N VAL A 162 9.63 -17.49 3.87
CA VAL A 162 10.33 -16.62 4.80
C VAL A 162 9.90 -16.99 6.22
N SER A 163 10.87 -17.04 7.14
CA SER A 163 10.54 -17.25 8.56
C SER A 163 9.87 -16.02 9.16
N SER A 164 8.97 -16.23 10.13
CA SER A 164 8.26 -15.13 10.81
C SER A 164 9.19 -14.06 11.41
N PRO A 165 10.33 -14.40 12.06
CA PRO A 165 11.27 -13.41 12.56
C PRO A 165 11.90 -12.56 11.44
N LEU A 166 12.28 -13.18 10.32
CA LEU A 166 12.87 -12.48 9.17
C LEU A 166 11.85 -11.56 8.50
N PHE A 167 10.60 -12.00 8.38
CA PHE A 167 9.48 -11.19 7.90
C PHE A 167 9.27 -9.93 8.74
N LEU A 168 9.23 -10.09 10.08
CA LEU A 168 9.06 -8.96 11.00
C LEU A 168 10.26 -8.01 10.96
N ALA A 169 11.48 -8.51 10.83
CA ALA A 169 12.67 -7.68 10.68
C ALA A 169 12.62 -6.85 9.39
N GLY A 170 12.23 -7.45 8.26
CA GLY A 170 12.04 -6.74 6.99
C GLY A 170 10.95 -5.68 7.06
N TYR A 171 9.84 -6.00 7.67
CA TYR A 171 8.73 -5.06 7.87
C TYR A 171 9.14 -3.87 8.76
N ALA A 172 9.81 -4.14 9.89
CA ALA A 172 10.33 -3.10 10.77
C ALA A 172 11.36 -2.20 10.06
N SER A 173 12.23 -2.79 9.24
CA SER A 173 13.20 -2.04 8.44
C SER A 173 12.52 -1.13 7.41
N ALA A 174 11.50 -1.62 6.74
CA ALA A 174 10.72 -0.82 5.78
C ALA A 174 9.95 0.32 6.46
N GLN A 175 9.46 0.12 7.67
CA GLN A 175 8.82 1.18 8.46
C GLN A 175 9.82 2.23 8.99
N ALA A 176 11.04 1.85 9.24
CA ALA A 176 12.09 2.77 9.69
C ALA A 176 12.62 3.66 8.55
N MET A 177 12.43 3.25 7.29
CA MET A 177 12.87 4.02 6.12
C MET A 177 11.80 5.03 5.69
N PRO A 178 12.18 6.28 5.39
CA PRO A 178 11.25 7.25 4.81
C PRO A 178 10.92 6.85 3.36
N GLY A 179 9.76 6.19 3.18
CA GLY A 179 9.34 5.71 1.87
C GLY A 179 8.02 4.94 1.90
N PRO A 180 7.56 4.46 0.76
CA PRO A 180 6.36 3.65 0.71
C PRO A 180 6.62 2.29 1.40
N LEU A 181 5.69 1.87 2.26
CA LEU A 181 5.77 0.60 2.99
C LEU A 181 5.94 -0.61 2.05
N PHE A 182 5.47 -0.48 0.82
CA PHE A 182 5.62 -1.51 -0.21
C PHE A 182 7.08 -1.82 -0.58
N SER A 183 8.06 -1.00 -0.16
CA SER A 183 9.48 -1.31 -0.30
C SER A 183 9.89 -2.59 0.44
N VAL A 184 9.09 -3.04 1.43
CA VAL A 184 9.25 -4.36 2.07
C VAL A 184 9.21 -5.51 1.06
N ALA A 185 8.50 -5.35 -0.07
CA ALA A 185 8.46 -6.35 -1.13
C ALA A 185 9.84 -6.65 -1.71
N ALA A 186 10.68 -5.62 -1.87
CA ALA A 186 12.06 -5.81 -2.33
C ALA A 186 12.89 -6.62 -1.32
N PHE A 187 12.76 -6.34 -0.02
CA PHE A 187 13.45 -7.07 1.04
C PHE A 187 13.02 -8.55 1.06
N LEU A 188 11.72 -8.81 1.03
CA LEU A 188 11.18 -10.17 1.04
C LEU A 188 11.57 -10.93 -0.23
N GLY A 189 11.47 -10.30 -1.40
CA GLY A 189 11.91 -10.87 -2.66
C GLY A 189 13.40 -11.21 -2.64
N ALA A 190 14.25 -10.32 -2.11
CA ALA A 190 15.67 -10.56 -1.95
C ALA A 190 15.98 -11.73 -1.00
N ALA A 191 15.23 -11.87 0.07
CA ALA A 191 15.39 -12.95 1.03
C ALA A 191 14.98 -14.32 0.44
N ILE A 192 14.05 -14.34 -0.53
CA ILE A 192 13.53 -15.57 -1.14
C ILE A 192 14.38 -16.01 -2.34
N ASP A 193 14.71 -15.09 -3.24
CA ASP A 193 15.36 -15.42 -4.53
C ASP A 193 16.41 -14.38 -4.97
N GLY A 194 17.06 -13.74 -4.03
CA GLY A 194 18.13 -12.76 -4.31
C GLY A 194 17.65 -11.55 -5.11
N TRP A 195 18.50 -11.02 -5.98
CA TRP A 195 18.21 -9.82 -6.76
C TRP A 195 17.02 -9.98 -7.72
N SER A 196 16.86 -11.15 -8.33
CA SER A 196 15.72 -11.47 -9.22
C SER A 196 14.39 -11.38 -8.46
N GLY A 197 14.34 -11.99 -7.27
CA GLY A 197 13.18 -11.92 -6.39
C GLY A 197 12.87 -10.49 -5.94
N ALA A 198 13.89 -9.71 -5.58
CA ALA A 198 13.70 -8.32 -5.16
C ALA A 198 13.04 -7.48 -6.25
N VAL A 199 13.55 -7.54 -7.48
CA VAL A 199 13.00 -6.78 -8.62
C VAL A 199 11.60 -7.25 -8.97
N VAL A 200 11.37 -8.56 -9.04
CA VAL A 200 10.08 -9.15 -9.40
C VAL A 200 9.00 -8.76 -8.38
N CYS A 201 9.27 -8.93 -7.08
CA CYS A 201 8.32 -8.58 -6.03
C CYS A 201 8.01 -7.09 -5.98
N LEU A 202 9.04 -6.24 -6.17
CA LEU A 202 8.87 -4.79 -6.18
C LEU A 202 8.01 -4.34 -7.37
N LEU A 203 8.31 -4.83 -8.57
CA LEU A 203 7.51 -4.52 -9.75
C LEU A 203 6.07 -5.04 -9.61
N ALA A 204 5.90 -6.27 -9.13
CA ALA A 204 4.58 -6.88 -8.98
C ALA A 204 3.66 -6.08 -8.05
N ILE A 205 4.17 -5.63 -6.89
CA ILE A 205 3.34 -4.95 -5.89
C ILE A 205 2.94 -3.52 -6.32
N PHE A 206 3.79 -2.84 -7.10
CA PHE A 206 3.51 -1.48 -7.60
C PHE A 206 2.72 -1.47 -8.91
N LEU A 207 2.78 -2.54 -9.71
CA LEU A 207 2.18 -2.60 -11.04
C LEU A 207 0.67 -2.29 -11.04
N PRO A 208 -0.17 -2.80 -10.11
CA PRO A 208 -1.60 -2.45 -10.09
C PRO A 208 -1.87 -0.95 -9.92
N GLY A 209 -1.01 -0.26 -9.18
CA GLY A 209 -1.13 1.19 -8.97
C GLY A 209 -0.61 2.04 -10.13
N LEU A 210 0.15 1.44 -11.04
CA LEU A 210 0.66 2.11 -12.25
C LEU A 210 -0.28 1.93 -13.45
N LEU A 211 -1.13 0.89 -13.46
CA LEU A 211 -2.13 0.58 -14.47
C LEU A 211 -3.43 1.33 -14.20
#